data_004085fcf24551d4c019cfd23eb04a56
#
_entry.id   004085fcf24551d4c019cfd23eb04a56
#
_cell.length_a   1.000
_cell.length_b   1.000
_cell.length_c   1.000
_cell.angle_alpha   90.00
_cell.angle_beta   90.00
_cell.angle_gamma   90.00
#
_symmetry.space_group_name_H-M   'P 1'
#
loop_
_entity.id
_entity.type
_entity.pdbx_description
1 polymer ?
#
loop_
_entity_poly.entity_id
_entity_poly.type
_entity_poly.pdbx_seq_one_letter_code
_entity_poly.pdbx_strand_id
1 'polypeptide(L)'
;MSTLSLLVSIVRKGWGSTVLEASVKAGARGGTVLFGRGAGINEQEKIFGMSIEPEKEIVLTIVPHSLADAVLEEIVRAAQLNETGRGIAFVLPVERVVGVAHFMKHAPRHR
;
A
#
# COMPACT_ATOMS: atom_id res chain seq x y z
N MET A 1 -4.17 -12.39 -18.39
CA MET A 1 -3.90 -11.00 -18.12
C MET A 1 -4.62 -10.53 -16.88
N SER A 2 -3.92 -9.88 -16.00
CA SER A 2 -4.54 -9.42 -14.76
C SER A 2 -5.38 -8.19 -14.98
N THR A 3 -6.59 -8.18 -14.40
CA THR A 3 -7.42 -7.00 -14.41
C THR A 3 -7.36 -6.27 -13.06
N LEU A 4 -6.76 -6.91 -12.07
CA LEU A 4 -6.61 -6.32 -10.75
C LEU A 4 -5.14 -6.23 -10.39
N SER A 5 -4.82 -5.25 -9.56
CA SER A 5 -3.46 -5.05 -9.08
C SER A 5 -3.47 -4.93 -7.57
N LEU A 6 -2.39 -5.36 -6.95
CA LEU A 6 -2.18 -5.22 -5.52
C LEU A 6 -1.12 -4.15 -5.31
N LEU A 7 -1.48 -3.12 -4.55
CA LEU A 7 -0.50 -2.13 -4.13
C LEU A 7 -0.06 -2.48 -2.72
N VAL A 8 1.25 -2.54 -2.54
CA VAL A 8 1.86 -2.80 -1.25
C VAL A 8 2.65 -1.56 -0.87
N SER A 9 2.32 -0.98 0.27
CA SER A 9 3.04 0.19 0.76
C SER A 9 3.61 -0.17 2.12
N ILE A 10 4.90 0.09 2.31
CA ILE A 10 5.57 -0.18 3.58
C ILE A 10 6.10 1.16 4.06
N VAL A 11 5.52 1.64 5.16
CA VAL A 11 5.80 2.98 5.65
C VAL A 11 6.07 2.92 7.15
N ARG A 12 6.55 4.01 7.70
CA ARG A 12 6.78 4.10 9.13
C ARG A 12 5.47 4.01 9.88
N LYS A 13 5.57 3.52 11.11
CA LYS A 13 4.42 3.47 12.00
C LYS A 13 3.79 4.84 12.10
N GLY A 14 2.49 4.88 12.01
CA GLY A 14 1.72 6.12 12.05
C GLY A 14 1.36 6.66 10.69
N TRP A 15 1.97 6.14 9.61
CA TRP A 15 1.70 6.65 8.28
C TRP A 15 0.77 5.75 7.46
N GLY A 16 0.37 4.62 8.02
CA GLY A 16 -0.51 3.71 7.29
C GLY A 16 -1.86 4.32 6.99
N SER A 17 -2.41 5.08 7.94
CA SER A 17 -3.70 5.75 7.70
C SER A 17 -3.62 6.74 6.56
N THR A 18 -2.51 7.48 6.48
CA THR A 18 -2.32 8.42 5.40
C THR A 18 -2.31 7.71 4.05
N VAL A 19 -1.61 6.57 3.99
CA VAL A 19 -1.57 5.78 2.76
C VAL A 19 -2.96 5.27 2.41
N LEU A 20 -3.68 4.75 3.39
CA LEU A 20 -5.01 4.21 3.15
C LEU A 20 -5.95 5.29 2.66
N GLU A 21 -5.94 6.45 3.31
CA GLU A 21 -6.80 7.55 2.89
C GLU A 21 -6.47 8.03 1.49
N ALA A 22 -5.17 8.10 1.18
CA ALA A 22 -4.75 8.53 -0.15
C ALA A 22 -5.24 7.55 -1.20
N SER A 23 -5.14 6.24 -0.91
CA SER A 23 -5.56 5.25 -1.88
C SER A 23 -7.06 5.29 -2.10
N VAL A 24 -7.84 5.48 -1.04
CA VAL A 24 -9.30 5.58 -1.17
C VAL A 24 -9.67 6.83 -1.95
N LYS A 25 -8.99 7.94 -1.69
CA LYS A 25 -9.24 9.18 -2.41
C LYS A 25 -9.00 9.01 -3.90
N ALA A 26 -8.04 8.19 -4.26
CA ALA A 26 -7.70 7.98 -5.67
C ALA A 26 -8.53 6.88 -6.31
N GLY A 27 -9.44 6.26 -5.58
CA GLY A 27 -10.37 5.31 -6.17
C GLY A 27 -10.37 3.92 -5.57
N ALA A 28 -9.48 3.62 -4.63
CA ALA A 28 -9.49 2.31 -3.98
C ALA A 28 -10.71 2.21 -3.07
N ARG A 29 -11.18 0.97 -2.88
CA ARG A 29 -12.36 0.74 -2.07
C ARG A 29 -12.05 0.44 -0.63
N GLY A 30 -10.78 0.35 -0.29
CA GLY A 30 -10.36 0.05 1.07
C GLY A 30 -9.04 -0.65 1.04
N GLY A 31 -8.60 -1.12 2.19
CA GLY A 31 -7.34 -1.81 2.27
C GLY A 31 -7.16 -2.43 3.64
N THR A 32 -6.05 -3.11 3.79
CA THR A 32 -5.71 -3.78 5.04
C THR A 32 -4.37 -3.24 5.52
N VAL A 33 -4.31 -2.89 6.80
CA VAL A 33 -3.08 -2.41 7.41
C VAL A 33 -2.54 -3.50 8.32
N LEU A 34 -1.28 -3.84 8.10
CA LEU A 34 -0.57 -4.81 8.91
C LEU A 34 0.56 -4.11 9.63
N PHE A 35 1.02 -4.70 10.71
CA PHE A 35 2.15 -4.17 11.45
C PHE A 35 3.34 -5.09 11.27
N GLY A 36 4.53 -4.50 11.21
CA GLY A 36 5.73 -5.26 11.08
C GLY A 36 6.93 -4.45 11.52
N ARG A 37 8.11 -5.00 11.31
CA ARG A 37 9.35 -4.31 11.60
C ARG A 37 10.31 -4.55 10.46
N GLY A 38 11.15 -3.57 10.22
CA GLY A 38 12.14 -3.69 9.19
C GLY A 38 12.88 -2.37 9.07
N ALA A 39 13.97 -2.38 8.34
CA ALA A 39 14.78 -1.19 8.17
C ALA A 39 15.27 -1.10 6.75
N GLY A 40 15.15 0.09 6.17
CA GLY A 40 15.80 0.39 4.93
C GLY A 40 17.28 0.61 5.16
N ILE A 41 17.99 0.83 4.07
CA ILE A 41 19.44 0.96 4.15
C ILE A 41 19.87 2.14 5.02
N ASN A 42 19.03 3.17 5.12
CA ASN A 42 19.36 4.36 5.88
C ASN A 42 18.62 4.45 7.20
N GLU A 43 18.01 3.36 7.64
CA GLU A 43 17.19 3.39 8.85
C GLU A 43 17.74 2.54 9.97
N GLN A 44 18.88 1.93 9.79
CA GLN A 44 19.44 1.06 10.83
C GLN A 44 19.95 1.91 11.98
N GLU A 45 19.52 1.55 13.17
CA GLU A 45 19.95 2.20 14.39
C GLU A 45 20.44 1.14 15.33
N LYS A 46 21.38 1.53 16.18
CA LYS A 46 21.92 0.65 17.20
C LYS A 46 21.85 1.35 18.53
N ILE A 47 21.36 0.64 19.52
CA ILE A 47 21.34 1.11 20.88
C ILE A 47 22.11 0.09 21.70
N PHE A 48 23.15 0.53 22.39
CA PHE A 48 24.01 -0.35 23.18
C PHE A 48 24.55 -1.51 22.34
N GLY A 49 24.87 -1.21 21.07
CA GLY A 49 25.44 -2.22 20.20
C GLY A 49 24.44 -3.17 19.57
N MET A 50 23.16 -3.01 19.86
CA MET A 50 22.13 -3.87 19.31
C MET A 50 21.37 -3.14 18.21
N SER A 51 21.08 -3.88 17.13
CA SER A 51 20.31 -3.31 16.03
C SER A 51 18.86 -3.15 16.43
N ILE A 52 18.30 -2.00 16.10
CA ILE A 52 16.91 -1.71 16.33
C ILE A 52 16.22 -1.58 14.99
N GLU A 53 15.19 -2.39 14.78
CA GLU A 53 14.41 -2.32 13.54
C GLU A 53 13.16 -1.50 13.82
N PRO A 54 12.98 -0.40 13.09
CA PRO A 54 11.78 0.43 13.30
C PRO A 54 10.51 -0.32 13.00
N GLU A 55 9.46 0.05 13.69
CA GLU A 55 8.14 -0.48 13.40
C GLU A 55 7.63 0.10 12.09
N LYS A 56 6.93 -0.73 11.35
CA LYS A 56 6.39 -0.37 10.05
C LYS A 56 4.92 -0.71 10.00
N GLU A 57 4.23 -0.03 9.10
CA GLU A 57 2.87 -0.39 8.74
C GLU A 57 2.88 -0.76 7.27
N ILE A 58 2.22 -1.86 6.95
CA ILE A 58 2.13 -2.34 5.58
C ILE A 58 0.68 -2.21 5.16
N VAL A 59 0.43 -1.48 4.07
CA VAL A 59 -0.91 -1.29 3.57
C VAL A 59 -1.08 -2.08 2.29
N LEU A 60 -2.07 -2.95 2.28
CA LEU A 60 -2.39 -3.78 1.11
C LEU A 60 -3.70 -3.28 0.52
N THR A 61 -3.69 -2.98 -0.76
CA THR A 61 -4.89 -2.46 -1.43
C THR A 61 -5.00 -3.11 -2.80
N ILE A 62 -6.17 -3.66 -3.10
CA ILE A 62 -6.42 -4.23 -4.42
C ILE A 62 -7.30 -3.26 -5.18
N VAL A 63 -6.88 -2.93 -6.39
CA VAL A 63 -7.59 -1.97 -7.24
C VAL A 63 -7.67 -2.53 -8.65
N PRO A 64 -8.63 -2.04 -9.45
CA PRO A 64 -8.57 -2.35 -10.88
C PRO A 64 -7.24 -1.88 -11.44
N HIS A 65 -6.69 -2.68 -12.35
CA HIS A 65 -5.38 -2.34 -12.90
C HIS A 65 -5.37 -0.94 -13.50
N SER A 66 -6.48 -0.52 -14.09
CA SER A 66 -6.56 0.81 -14.70
C SER A 66 -6.40 1.95 -13.70
N LEU A 67 -6.57 1.69 -12.42
CA LEU A 67 -6.42 2.71 -11.39
C LEU A 67 -5.08 2.63 -10.68
N ALA A 68 -4.28 1.61 -10.97
CA ALA A 68 -3.08 1.35 -10.18
C ALA A 68 -2.11 2.53 -10.19
N ASP A 69 -1.88 3.12 -11.36
CA ASP A 69 -0.93 4.22 -11.44
C ASP A 69 -1.43 5.45 -10.70
N ALA A 70 -2.71 5.76 -10.82
CA ALA A 70 -3.26 6.93 -10.14
C ALA A 70 -3.21 6.76 -8.63
N VAL A 71 -3.54 5.55 -8.15
CA VAL A 71 -3.49 5.28 -6.73
C VAL A 71 -2.05 5.35 -6.23
N LEU A 72 -1.12 4.76 -6.98
CA LEU A 72 0.28 4.78 -6.58
C LEU A 72 0.80 6.20 -6.48
N GLU A 73 0.49 7.04 -7.48
CA GLU A 73 0.95 8.42 -7.46
C GLU A 73 0.40 9.20 -6.28
N GLU A 74 -0.86 8.95 -5.94
CA GLU A 74 -1.44 9.65 -4.79
C GLU A 74 -0.79 9.20 -3.49
N ILE A 75 -0.47 7.91 -3.37
CA ILE A 75 0.24 7.41 -2.20
C ILE A 75 1.63 8.05 -2.09
N VAL A 76 2.35 8.10 -3.21
CA VAL A 76 3.69 8.71 -3.22
C VAL A 76 3.63 10.15 -2.76
N ARG A 77 2.65 10.89 -3.24
CA ARG A 77 2.51 12.29 -2.88
C ARG A 77 2.15 12.45 -1.41
N ALA A 78 1.14 11.70 -0.96
CA ALA A 78 0.61 11.90 0.40
C ALA A 78 1.61 11.44 1.46
N ALA A 79 2.28 10.33 1.22
CA ALA A 79 3.23 9.78 2.18
C ALA A 79 4.67 10.25 1.94
N GLN A 80 4.88 11.08 0.91
CA GLN A 80 6.17 11.68 0.61
C GLN A 80 7.23 10.61 0.38
N LEU A 81 6.89 9.62 -0.44
CA LEU A 81 7.76 8.47 -0.62
C LEU A 81 9.02 8.79 -1.41
N ASN A 82 9.08 9.94 -2.06
CA ASN A 82 10.28 10.35 -2.77
C ASN A 82 11.37 10.84 -1.83
N GLU A 83 11.06 10.99 -0.55
CA GLU A 83 12.04 11.42 0.43
C GLU A 83 12.64 10.21 1.13
N THR A 84 13.91 10.31 1.46
CA THR A 84 14.65 9.24 2.10
C THR A 84 13.99 8.84 3.41
N GLY A 85 13.85 7.54 3.60
CA GLY A 85 13.36 7.02 4.88
C GLY A 85 11.86 7.06 5.06
N ARG A 86 11.11 7.45 4.03
CA ARG A 86 9.66 7.53 4.15
C ARG A 86 8.96 6.21 3.88
N GLY A 87 9.56 5.36 3.07
CA GLY A 87 8.97 4.08 2.78
C GLY A 87 9.03 3.75 1.30
N ILE A 88 8.39 2.65 0.95
CA ILE A 88 8.32 2.22 -0.45
C ILE A 88 6.90 1.80 -0.75
N ALA A 89 6.58 1.79 -2.04
CA ALA A 89 5.31 1.26 -2.50
C ALA A 89 5.55 0.63 -3.87
N PHE A 90 4.84 -0.46 -4.12
CA PHE A 90 5.01 -1.15 -5.38
C PHE A 90 3.71 -1.84 -5.77
N VAL A 91 3.64 -2.24 -7.03
CA VAL A 91 2.43 -2.80 -7.61
C VAL A 91 2.73 -4.21 -8.10
N LEU A 92 1.85 -5.14 -7.80
CA LEU A 92 1.93 -6.52 -8.24
C LEU A 92 0.66 -6.88 -8.97
N PRO A 93 0.75 -7.69 -10.03
CA PRO A 93 -0.47 -8.19 -10.64
C PRO A 93 -1.13 -9.23 -9.74
N VAL A 94 -2.46 -9.20 -9.71
CA VAL A 94 -3.23 -10.19 -8.98
C VAL A 94 -3.78 -11.16 -10.01
N GLU A 95 -3.27 -12.38 -9.97
CA GLU A 95 -3.64 -13.35 -10.98
C GLU A 95 -5.05 -13.86 -10.76
N ARG A 96 -5.40 -14.13 -9.52
CA ARG A 96 -6.72 -14.64 -9.19
C ARG A 96 -7.12 -14.13 -7.82
N VAL A 97 -8.40 -13.83 -7.66
CA VAL A 97 -8.92 -13.37 -6.39
C VAL A 97 -10.37 -13.76 -6.27
N VAL A 98 -10.78 -14.08 -5.06
CA VAL A 98 -12.18 -14.35 -4.76
C VAL A 98 -12.59 -13.48 -3.58
N GLY A 99 -13.88 -13.27 -3.45
CA GLY A 99 -14.37 -12.47 -2.34
C GLY A 99 -14.36 -10.98 -2.62
N VAL A 100 -14.36 -10.59 -3.88
CA VAL A 100 -14.26 -9.19 -4.25
C VAL A 100 -15.52 -8.69 -4.94
N ALA A 101 -16.64 -9.04 -4.37
CA ALA A 101 -17.92 -8.63 -4.97
C ALA A 101 -17.99 -7.13 -5.20
N HIS A 102 -17.35 -6.34 -4.32
CA HIS A 102 -17.40 -4.89 -4.47
C HIS A 102 -16.66 -4.40 -5.71
N PHE A 103 -15.74 -5.19 -6.24
CA PHE A 103 -15.09 -4.82 -7.51
C PHE A 103 -15.98 -5.14 -8.67
N MET A 104 -16.88 -6.09 -8.50
CA MET A 104 -17.78 -6.49 -9.57
C MET A 104 -18.90 -5.49 -9.75
N LYS A 105 -19.01 -4.52 -8.88
CA LYS A 105 -20.05 -3.52 -9.02
C LYS A 105 -19.95 -2.77 -10.32
N HIS A 106 -18.76 -2.72 -10.87
CA HIS A 106 -18.58 -2.02 -12.13
C HIS A 106 -19.03 -2.85 -13.29
N ALA A 107 -19.27 -4.13 -13.09
CA ALA A 107 -19.86 -4.94 -14.11
C ALA A 107 -21.36 -4.70 -14.11
N PRO A 108 -22.03 -5.03 -15.17
CA PRO A 108 -23.48 -4.93 -15.16
C PRO A 108 -24.03 -5.71 -14.00
N ARG A 109 -24.85 -5.06 -13.25
CA ARG A 109 -25.42 -5.70 -12.09
C ARG A 109 -26.43 -6.70 -12.55
N HIS A 110 -26.39 -7.76 -11.93
CA HIS A 110 -27.32 -8.77 -12.26
C HIS A 110 -28.02 -9.12 -11.05
N ARG A 111 -28.36 -8.24 -10.37
CA ARG A 111 -29.06 -8.63 -9.28
C ARG A 111 -30.13 -7.87 -9.04
#